data_37a27cc168702d5c87d8a2d47dec18ae
#
_entry.id   37a27cc168702d5c87d8a2d47dec18ae
#
_cell.length_a   1.000
_cell.length_b   1.000
_cell.length_c   1.000
_cell.angle_alpha   90.00
_cell.angle_beta   90.00
_cell.angle_gamma   90.00
#
_symmetry.space_group_name_H-M   'P 1'
#
loop_
_entity.id
_entity.type
_entity.pdbx_description
1 polymer ?
#
loop_
_entity_poly.entity_id
_entity_poly.type
_entity_poly.pdbx_seq_one_letter_code
_entity_poly.pdbx_strand_id
1 'polypeptide(L)' 'MRVTSDTQAIKDAYTEKLKALYTVMADAFIDGENKAAAERDFQKAVKLARQARDTAIGLLPK' A
#
# COMPACT_ATOMS: atom_id res chain seq x y z
N MET A 1 21.98 -5.08 19.28
CA MET A 1 21.22 -5.15 18.05
C MET A 1 19.76 -4.81 18.32
N ARG A 2 19.19 -4.03 17.44
CA ARG A 2 17.83 -3.60 17.63
C ARG A 2 16.87 -4.44 16.81
N VAL A 3 15.82 -4.90 17.46
CA VAL A 3 14.78 -5.69 16.77
C VAL A 3 13.64 -4.77 16.35
N THR A 4 13.27 -4.84 15.08
CA THR A 4 12.12 -4.08 14.58
C THR A 4 10.86 -4.66 15.19
N SER A 5 10.00 -3.79 15.72
CA SER A 5 8.74 -4.23 16.27
C SER A 5 7.82 -4.75 15.16
N ASP A 6 6.87 -5.60 15.54
CA ASP A 6 5.88 -6.11 14.59
C ASP A 6 5.09 -4.98 13.96
N THR A 7 4.71 -3.98 14.74
CA THR A 7 3.98 -2.82 14.23
C THR A 7 4.80 -2.10 13.17
N GLN A 8 6.10 -1.88 13.43
CA GLN A 8 6.94 -1.19 12.46
C GLN A 8 7.11 -2.01 11.19
N ALA A 9 7.25 -3.34 11.34
CA ALA A 9 7.36 -4.21 10.16
C ALA A 9 6.13 -4.10 9.26
N ILE A 10 4.93 -4.04 9.86
CA ILE A 10 3.69 -3.89 9.09
C ILE A 10 3.65 -2.52 8.40
N LYS A 11 4.06 -1.46 9.10
CA LYS A 11 4.11 -0.12 8.49
C LYS A 11 5.10 -0.06 7.34
N ASP A 12 6.24 -0.72 7.48
CA ASP A 12 7.24 -0.78 6.41
C ASP A 12 6.69 -1.53 5.19
N ALA A 13 6.00 -2.63 5.43
CA ALA A 13 5.38 -3.41 4.35
C ALA A 13 4.31 -2.58 3.63
N TYR A 14 3.52 -1.81 4.37
CA TYR A 14 2.55 -0.91 3.77
C TYR A 14 3.25 0.12 2.88
N THR A 15 4.35 0.71 3.34
CA THR A 15 5.12 1.68 2.56
C THR A 15 5.58 1.06 1.24
N GLU A 16 6.08 -0.18 1.26
CA GLU A 16 6.50 -0.85 0.04
C GLU A 16 5.33 -1.12 -0.89
N LYS A 17 4.19 -1.50 -0.33
CA LYS A 17 2.99 -1.71 -1.12
C LYS A 17 2.53 -0.41 -1.79
N LEU A 18 2.58 0.69 -1.06
CA LEU A 18 2.20 1.99 -1.59
C LEU A 18 3.09 2.39 -2.76
N LYS A 19 4.39 2.14 -2.65
CA LYS A 19 5.32 2.41 -3.76
C LYS A 19 4.96 1.59 -5.00
N ALA A 20 4.62 0.31 -4.81
CA ALA A 20 4.23 -0.55 -5.92
C ALA A 20 2.95 -0.06 -6.58
N LEU A 21 1.97 0.37 -5.79
CA LEU A 21 0.72 0.90 -6.33
C LEU A 21 0.95 2.18 -7.11
N TYR A 22 1.81 3.06 -6.63
CA TYR A 22 2.18 4.26 -7.36
C TYR A 22 2.80 3.92 -8.71
N THR A 23 3.73 2.95 -8.72
CA THR A 23 4.41 2.56 -9.95
C THR A 23 3.43 2.07 -11.00
N VAL A 24 2.45 1.25 -10.60
CA VAL A 24 1.43 0.74 -11.52
C VAL A 24 0.64 1.90 -12.13
N MET A 25 0.19 2.84 -11.31
CA MET A 25 -0.57 3.99 -11.81
C MET A 25 0.28 4.86 -12.73
N ALA A 26 1.52 5.14 -12.35
CA ALA A 26 2.41 5.99 -13.14
C ALA A 26 2.71 5.34 -14.49
N ASP A 27 2.92 4.03 -14.51
CA ASP A 27 3.17 3.32 -15.77
C ASP A 27 1.95 3.38 -16.69
N ALA A 28 0.75 3.26 -16.12
CA ALA A 28 -0.48 3.39 -16.91
C ALA A 28 -0.58 4.77 -17.55
N PHE A 29 -0.23 5.82 -16.82
CA PHE A 29 -0.21 7.18 -17.36
C PHE A 29 0.80 7.32 -18.49
N ILE A 30 2.00 6.79 -18.28
CA ILE A 30 3.07 6.85 -19.29
C ILE A 30 2.68 6.10 -20.55
N ASP A 31 2.02 4.94 -20.39
CA ASP A 31 1.63 4.09 -21.51
C ASP A 31 0.40 4.61 -22.24
N GLY A 32 -0.20 5.70 -21.76
CA GLY A 32 -1.36 6.29 -22.42
C GLY A 32 -2.66 5.55 -22.15
N GLU A 33 -2.71 4.74 -21.11
CA GLU A 33 -3.93 4.04 -20.72
C GLU A 33 -4.93 5.00 -20.10
N ASN A 34 -6.15 4.51 -19.86
CA ASN A 34 -7.22 5.31 -19.29
C ASN A 34 -6.83 5.83 -17.90
N LYS A 35 -6.55 7.13 -17.81
CA LYS A 35 -6.10 7.74 -16.57
C LYS A 35 -7.15 7.67 -15.48
N ALA A 36 -8.43 7.87 -15.84
CA ALA A 36 -9.50 7.85 -14.84
C ALA A 36 -9.61 6.47 -14.20
N ALA A 37 -9.47 5.41 -14.98
CA ALA A 37 -9.48 4.05 -14.44
C ALA A 37 -8.28 3.79 -13.56
N ALA A 38 -7.08 4.25 -13.98
CA ALA A 38 -5.86 4.07 -13.20
C ALA A 38 -5.96 4.79 -11.86
N GLU A 39 -6.50 6.02 -11.85
CA GLU A 39 -6.69 6.78 -10.62
C GLU A 39 -7.66 6.09 -9.68
N ARG A 40 -8.76 5.60 -10.20
CA ARG A 40 -9.77 4.91 -9.41
C ARG A 40 -9.22 3.65 -8.80
N ASP A 41 -8.49 2.87 -9.59
CA ASP A 41 -7.89 1.63 -9.11
C ASP A 41 -6.84 1.90 -8.04
N PHE A 42 -6.04 2.96 -8.21
CA PHE A 42 -5.05 3.36 -7.22
C PHE A 42 -5.73 3.73 -5.89
N GLN A 43 -6.78 4.57 -5.95
CA GLN A 43 -7.49 4.98 -4.75
C GLN A 43 -8.09 3.78 -4.01
N LYS A 44 -8.70 2.87 -4.75
CA LYS A 44 -9.29 1.67 -4.16
C LYS A 44 -8.23 0.80 -3.49
N ALA A 45 -7.12 0.59 -4.19
CA ALA A 45 -6.04 -0.26 -3.68
C ALA A 45 -5.40 0.36 -2.42
N VAL A 46 -5.20 1.68 -2.40
CA VAL A 46 -4.66 2.35 -1.22
C VAL A 46 -5.59 2.21 -0.04
N LYS A 47 -6.90 2.38 -0.26
CA LYS A 47 -7.88 2.23 0.79
C LYS A 47 -7.85 0.83 1.40
N LEU A 48 -7.79 -0.19 0.55
CA LEU A 48 -7.73 -1.58 1.02
C LEU A 48 -6.41 -1.88 1.71
N ALA A 49 -5.30 -1.33 1.22
CA ALA A 49 -3.99 -1.52 1.84
C ALA A 49 -3.97 -0.90 3.25
N ARG A 50 -4.59 0.28 3.43
CA ARG A 50 -4.70 0.90 4.74
C ARG A 50 -5.53 0.04 5.70
N GLN A 51 -6.64 -0.51 5.21
CA GLN A 51 -7.47 -1.40 6.02
C GLN A 51 -6.69 -2.63 6.46
N ALA A 52 -5.94 -3.22 5.53
CA ALA A 52 -5.14 -4.40 5.85
C ALA A 52 -4.06 -4.06 6.89
N ARG A 53 -3.39 -2.91 6.73
CA ARG A 53 -2.38 -2.46 7.69
C ARG A 53 -2.98 -2.32 9.09
N ASP A 54 -4.10 -1.62 9.19
CA ASP A 54 -4.72 -1.34 10.47
C ASP A 54 -5.27 -2.61 11.10
N THR A 55 -5.86 -3.48 10.30
CA THR A 55 -6.35 -4.77 10.77
C THR A 55 -5.20 -5.63 11.30
N ALA A 56 -4.10 -5.68 10.55
CA ALA A 56 -2.94 -6.48 10.96
C ALA A 56 -2.36 -5.99 12.29
N ILE A 57 -2.25 -4.67 12.45
CA ILE A 57 -1.76 -4.10 13.71
C ILE A 57 -2.68 -4.47 14.87
N GLY A 58 -4.00 -4.42 14.63
CA GLY A 58 -4.98 -4.78 15.66
C GLY A 58 -4.96 -6.25 16.04
N LEU A 59 -4.45 -7.11 15.16
CA LEU A 59 -4.38 -8.55 15.43
C LEU A 59 -3.07 -8.97 16.12
N LEU A 60 -2.12 -8.06 16.30
CA LEU A 60 -0.86 -8.40 16.94
C LEU A 60 -1.08 -8.75 18.40
N PRO A 61 -0.44 -9.82 18.88
CA PRO A 61 -0.53 -10.17 20.30
C PRO A 61 0.15 -9.13 21.17
N LYS A 62 -0.35 -8.98 22.37
CA LYS A 62 0.17 -7.99 23.32
C LYS A 62 1.32 -8.55 24.14
#